data_aaab18c51111c11d211f838bfa041d52
#
_entry.id   aaab18c51111c11d211f838bfa041d52
#
_cell.length_a   1.000
_cell.length_b   1.000
_cell.length_c   1.000
_cell.angle_alpha   90.00
_cell.angle_beta   90.00
_cell.angle_gamma   90.00
#
_symmetry.space_group_name_H-M   'P 1'
#
loop_
_entity.id
_entity.type
_entity.pdbx_description
1 polymer ?
#
loop_
_entity_poly.entity_id
_entity_poly.type
_entity_poly.pdbx_seq_one_letter_code
_entity_poly.pdbx_strand_id
1 'polypeptide(L)'
;RRFGTALSLTQGLFGMSWAALTALAVCGILLSVALIDAETQLIPDRLNLALAVCGVVGTLLSPAGWLPHLIGAFCVSVPMLLLCLVIDGAFGGGDIKLMAAAGLFLGWQNTLLAMFLGILGGGLYGIWLLAAKRADKKDHFAFGPFLCAGIVIAMLFGEPILQWYCAFL
;
A
#
# COMPACT_ATOMS: atom_id res chain seq x y z
N ARG A 1 19.43 -24.57 -1.51
CA ARG A 1 20.05 -24.28 -0.20
C ARG A 1 21.33 -23.40 -0.28
N ARG A 2 21.97 -23.23 -1.44
CA ARG A 2 23.22 -22.41 -1.56
C ARG A 2 23.00 -20.92 -1.87
N PHE A 3 21.82 -20.51 -2.32
CA PHE A 3 21.51 -19.08 -2.56
C PHE A 3 21.23 -18.30 -1.27
N GLY A 4 20.71 -18.95 -0.23
CA GLY A 4 20.44 -18.30 1.07
C GLY A 4 21.71 -17.90 1.83
N THR A 5 22.79 -18.65 1.69
CA THR A 5 24.05 -18.36 2.39
C THR A 5 24.84 -17.22 1.76
N ALA A 6 24.76 -17.03 0.44
CA ALA A 6 25.40 -15.89 -0.23
C ALA A 6 24.68 -14.57 0.12
N LEU A 7 23.32 -14.61 0.22
CA LEU A 7 22.53 -13.44 0.60
C LEU A 7 22.76 -13.03 2.06
N SER A 8 22.92 -14.02 2.97
CA SER A 8 23.19 -13.74 4.39
C SER A 8 24.62 -13.22 4.63
N LEU A 9 25.59 -13.62 3.81
CA LEU A 9 26.97 -13.09 3.88
C LEU A 9 27.07 -11.65 3.34
N THR A 10 26.32 -11.29 2.30
CA THR A 10 26.25 -9.90 1.82
C THR A 10 25.51 -8.98 2.79
N GLN A 11 24.52 -9.49 3.55
CA GLN A 11 23.84 -8.75 4.61
C GLN A 11 24.79 -8.43 5.80
N GLY A 12 25.74 -9.31 6.10
CA GLY A 12 26.71 -9.09 7.17
C GLY A 12 27.84 -8.12 6.80
N LEU A 13 28.18 -7.99 5.53
CA LEU A 13 29.30 -7.15 5.07
C LEU A 13 28.93 -5.71 4.73
N PHE A 14 27.68 -5.43 4.33
CA PHE A 14 27.21 -4.10 3.93
C PHE A 14 26.12 -3.50 4.82
N GLY A 15 25.67 -4.19 5.87
CA GLY A 15 24.72 -3.67 6.87
C GLY A 15 23.33 -3.26 6.36
N MET A 16 23.12 -3.22 5.04
CA MET A 16 21.85 -2.88 4.41
C MET A 16 21.50 -3.93 3.35
N SER A 17 20.41 -4.66 3.59
CA SER A 17 19.86 -5.57 2.57
C SER A 17 19.15 -4.77 1.46
N TRP A 18 19.15 -5.29 0.23
CA TRP A 18 18.38 -4.71 -0.87
C TRP A 18 16.91 -4.52 -0.50
N ALA A 19 16.36 -5.39 0.35
CA ALA A 19 15.02 -5.27 0.89
C ALA A 19 14.85 -4.02 1.76
N ALA A 20 15.84 -3.65 2.57
CA ALA A 20 15.80 -2.43 3.37
C ALA A 20 15.87 -1.17 2.50
N LEU A 21 16.69 -1.19 1.43
CA LEU A 21 16.77 -0.07 0.50
C LEU A 21 15.46 0.14 -0.27
N THR A 22 14.86 -0.94 -0.77
CA THR A 22 13.55 -0.86 -1.46
C THR A 22 12.45 -0.43 -0.51
N ALA A 23 12.43 -0.91 0.74
CA ALA A 23 11.48 -0.49 1.75
C ALA A 23 11.61 1.01 2.09
N LEU A 24 12.84 1.53 2.24
CA LEU A 24 13.10 2.95 2.43
C LEU A 24 12.63 3.80 1.25
N ALA A 25 12.91 3.36 0.02
CA ALA A 25 12.45 4.05 -1.19
C ALA A 25 10.91 4.09 -1.24
N VAL A 26 10.25 2.97 -0.98
CA VAL A 26 8.79 2.87 -0.93
C VAL A 26 8.21 3.78 0.16
N CYS A 27 8.78 3.80 1.37
CA CYS A 27 8.36 4.71 2.44
C CYS A 27 8.49 6.18 2.02
N GLY A 28 9.59 6.57 1.36
CA GLY A 28 9.79 7.92 0.86
C GLY A 28 8.76 8.32 -0.20
N ILE A 29 8.44 7.41 -1.13
CA ILE A 29 7.40 7.63 -2.14
C ILE A 29 6.03 7.77 -1.47
N LEU A 30 5.67 6.87 -0.56
CA LEU A 30 4.38 6.88 0.14
C LEU A 30 4.21 8.14 1.01
N LEU A 31 5.28 8.59 1.68
CA LEU A 31 5.26 9.83 2.44
C LEU A 31 5.02 11.03 1.51
N SER A 32 5.69 11.07 0.36
CA SER A 32 5.49 12.13 -0.64
C SER A 32 4.06 12.12 -1.19
N VAL A 33 3.52 10.94 -1.49
CA VAL A 33 2.11 10.78 -1.92
C VAL A 33 1.17 11.29 -0.85
N ALA A 34 1.36 10.88 0.42
CA ALA A 34 0.49 11.27 1.52
C ALA A 34 0.47 12.79 1.75
N LEU A 35 1.64 13.45 1.67
CA LEU A 35 1.74 14.90 1.83
C LEU A 35 1.08 15.65 0.68
N ILE A 36 1.34 15.25 -0.56
CA ILE A 36 0.75 15.88 -1.75
C ILE A 36 -0.77 15.67 -1.76
N ASP A 37 -1.24 14.46 -1.48
CA ASP A 37 -2.68 14.17 -1.46
C ASP A 37 -3.40 14.94 -0.34
N ALA A 38 -2.77 15.10 0.82
CA ALA A 38 -3.33 15.89 1.92
C ALA A 38 -3.51 17.38 1.56
N GLU A 39 -2.66 17.93 0.67
CA GLU A 39 -2.72 19.33 0.25
C GLU A 39 -3.59 19.53 -1.00
N THR A 40 -3.45 18.64 -1.98
CA THR A 40 -4.02 18.83 -3.33
C THR A 40 -5.16 17.90 -3.68
N GLN A 41 -5.37 16.83 -2.87
CA GLN A 41 -6.32 15.74 -3.15
C GLN A 41 -6.07 15.08 -4.53
N LEU A 42 -4.83 15.14 -4.99
CA LEU A 42 -4.38 14.57 -6.26
C LEU A 42 -3.10 13.77 -6.05
N ILE A 43 -3.11 12.52 -6.46
CA ILE A 43 -1.92 11.67 -6.44
C ILE A 43 -1.20 11.75 -7.78
N PRO A 44 0.05 12.27 -7.83
CA PRO A 44 0.80 12.39 -9.08
C PRO A 44 1.10 10.99 -9.68
N ASP A 45 0.78 10.81 -10.96
CA ASP A 45 1.03 9.55 -11.68
C ASP A 45 2.51 9.16 -11.68
N ARG A 46 3.42 10.14 -11.60
CA ARG A 46 4.87 9.89 -11.53
C ARG A 46 5.26 9.12 -10.27
N LEU A 47 4.63 9.41 -9.12
CA LEU A 47 4.88 8.70 -7.87
C LEU A 47 4.27 7.29 -7.89
N ASN A 48 3.08 7.14 -8.46
CA ASN A 48 2.47 5.82 -8.68
C ASN A 48 3.35 4.97 -9.61
N LEU A 49 3.92 5.56 -10.66
CA LEU A 49 4.84 4.85 -11.56
C LEU A 49 6.12 4.44 -10.83
N ALA A 50 6.71 5.34 -10.02
CA ALA A 50 7.90 5.01 -9.23
C ALA A 50 7.61 3.86 -8.24
N LEU A 51 6.46 3.86 -7.59
CA LEU A 51 6.03 2.77 -6.71
C LEU A 51 5.83 1.46 -7.49
N ALA A 52 5.25 1.52 -8.68
CA ALA A 52 5.07 0.36 -9.55
C ALA A 52 6.41 -0.24 -9.98
N VAL A 53 7.40 0.59 -10.31
CA VAL A 53 8.77 0.13 -10.61
C VAL A 53 9.39 -0.58 -9.41
N CYS A 54 9.27 -0.01 -8.20
CA CYS A 54 9.70 -0.69 -6.97
C CYS A 54 8.95 -2.02 -6.77
N GLY A 55 7.65 -2.06 -7.10
CA GLY A 55 6.83 -3.27 -7.05
C GLY A 55 7.31 -4.35 -8.01
N VAL A 56 7.62 -4.00 -9.25
CA VAL A 56 8.16 -4.94 -10.25
C VAL A 56 9.51 -5.49 -9.80
N VAL A 57 10.42 -4.62 -9.32
CA VAL A 57 11.72 -5.04 -8.79
C VAL A 57 11.55 -5.98 -7.59
N GLY A 58 10.64 -5.64 -6.66
CA GLY A 58 10.32 -6.48 -5.50
C GLY A 58 9.75 -7.84 -5.92
N THR A 59 8.87 -7.86 -6.92
CA THR A 59 8.30 -9.11 -7.47
C THR A 59 9.37 -10.01 -8.08
N LEU A 60 10.30 -9.45 -8.86
CA LEU A 60 11.39 -10.20 -9.49
C LEU A 60 12.37 -10.80 -8.47
N LEU A 61 12.56 -10.12 -7.35
CA LEU A 61 13.44 -10.55 -6.26
C LEU A 61 12.72 -11.44 -5.22
N SER A 62 11.40 -11.58 -5.32
CA SER A 62 10.59 -12.33 -4.36
C SER A 62 10.77 -13.84 -4.48
N PRO A 63 11.08 -14.54 -3.39
CA PRO A 63 11.14 -16.01 -3.38
C PRO A 63 9.76 -16.68 -3.54
N ALA A 64 8.67 -15.95 -3.30
CA ALA A 64 7.29 -16.44 -3.44
C ALA A 64 6.82 -16.49 -4.91
N GLY A 65 7.63 -15.96 -5.83
CA GLY A 65 7.29 -15.88 -7.25
C GLY A 65 6.41 -14.67 -7.58
N TRP A 66 6.08 -14.53 -8.86
CA TRP A 66 5.37 -13.36 -9.39
C TRP A 66 3.84 -13.39 -9.19
N LEU A 67 3.25 -14.58 -9.06
CA LEU A 67 1.79 -14.76 -9.03
C LEU A 67 1.10 -14.08 -7.83
N PRO A 68 1.58 -14.20 -6.57
CA PRO A 68 0.99 -13.50 -5.43
C PRO A 68 1.01 -11.98 -5.57
N HIS A 69 2.04 -11.44 -6.20
CA HIS A 69 2.19 -10.01 -6.43
C HIS A 69 1.26 -9.50 -7.55
N LEU A 70 1.11 -10.29 -8.62
CA LEU A 70 0.17 -9.98 -9.68
C LEU A 70 -1.28 -10.00 -9.17
N ILE A 71 -1.64 -11.02 -8.39
CA ILE A 71 -2.94 -11.07 -7.72
C ILE A 71 -3.10 -9.84 -6.80
N GLY A 72 -2.05 -9.46 -6.06
CA GLY A 72 -2.03 -8.28 -5.20
C GLY A 72 -2.36 -6.99 -5.95
N ALA A 73 -1.82 -6.81 -7.16
CA ALA A 73 -2.11 -5.63 -7.97
C ALA A 73 -3.60 -5.49 -8.33
N PHE A 74 -4.30 -6.60 -8.50
CA PHE A 74 -5.68 -6.60 -8.97
C PHE A 74 -6.74 -6.84 -7.89
N CYS A 75 -6.40 -7.53 -6.80
CA CYS A 75 -7.37 -7.95 -5.78
C CYS A 75 -8.09 -6.79 -5.09
N VAL A 76 -7.47 -5.61 -5.00
CA VAL A 76 -8.05 -4.40 -4.42
C VAL A 76 -8.38 -3.38 -5.51
N SER A 77 -7.49 -3.15 -6.47
CA SER A 77 -7.68 -2.12 -7.49
C SER A 77 -8.88 -2.39 -8.40
N VAL A 78 -9.13 -3.66 -8.76
CA VAL A 78 -10.30 -4.01 -9.58
C VAL A 78 -11.63 -3.80 -8.84
N PRO A 79 -11.84 -4.27 -7.60
CA PRO A 79 -13.03 -3.92 -6.83
C PRO A 79 -13.23 -2.41 -6.63
N MET A 80 -12.15 -1.65 -6.35
CA MET A 80 -12.23 -0.20 -6.25
C MET A 80 -12.68 0.44 -7.56
N LEU A 81 -12.12 -0.02 -8.69
CA LEU A 81 -12.51 0.46 -10.02
C LEU A 81 -13.97 0.16 -10.31
N LEU A 82 -14.42 -1.07 -10.04
CA LEU A 82 -15.82 -1.47 -10.23
C LEU A 82 -16.75 -0.63 -9.37
N LEU A 83 -16.37 -0.34 -8.13
CA LEU A 83 -17.16 0.51 -7.25
C LEU A 83 -17.25 1.94 -7.78
N CYS A 84 -16.19 2.49 -8.35
CA CYS A 84 -16.20 3.79 -9.00
C CYS A 84 -17.08 3.85 -10.27
N LEU A 85 -17.25 2.72 -10.97
CA LEU A 85 -18.16 2.65 -12.12
C LEU A 85 -19.64 2.63 -11.71
N VAL A 86 -19.94 2.17 -10.49
CA VAL A 86 -21.32 2.09 -9.95
C VAL A 86 -21.66 3.35 -9.15
N ILE A 87 -20.68 3.92 -8.45
CA ILE A 87 -20.87 5.07 -7.55
C ILE A 87 -19.85 6.14 -7.98
N ASP A 88 -20.33 7.18 -8.64
CA ASP A 88 -19.50 8.31 -9.06
C ASP A 88 -18.78 8.94 -7.87
N GLY A 89 -17.44 9.00 -7.95
CA GLY A 89 -16.63 9.61 -6.90
C GLY A 89 -16.40 8.76 -5.65
N ALA A 90 -16.66 7.44 -5.70
CA ALA A 90 -16.42 6.53 -4.56
C ALA A 90 -14.94 6.51 -4.12
N PHE A 91 -14.01 6.52 -5.08
CA PHE A 91 -12.56 6.60 -4.86
C PHE A 91 -11.92 7.50 -5.91
N GLY A 92 -10.77 8.09 -5.57
CA GLY A 92 -9.94 8.80 -6.54
C GLY A 92 -9.26 7.82 -7.51
N GLY A 93 -9.15 8.20 -8.79
CA GLY A 93 -8.41 7.40 -9.77
C GLY A 93 -6.93 7.20 -9.38
N GLY A 94 -6.36 8.15 -8.62
CA GLY A 94 -5.03 8.07 -8.05
C GLY A 94 -4.90 6.96 -7.00
N ASP A 95 -5.91 6.79 -6.13
CA ASP A 95 -5.95 5.76 -5.08
C ASP A 95 -5.97 4.35 -5.69
N ILE A 96 -6.73 4.16 -6.78
CA ILE A 96 -6.79 2.88 -7.49
C ILE A 96 -5.42 2.50 -8.06
N LYS A 97 -4.74 3.47 -8.70
CA LYS A 97 -3.38 3.27 -9.24
C LYS A 97 -2.37 3.01 -8.12
N LEU A 98 -2.49 3.74 -7.00
CA LEU A 98 -1.66 3.57 -5.82
C LEU A 98 -1.78 2.15 -5.27
N MET A 99 -3.01 1.64 -5.10
CA MET A 99 -3.25 0.29 -4.60
C MET A 99 -2.79 -0.80 -5.57
N ALA A 100 -2.91 -0.57 -6.88
CA ALA A 100 -2.34 -1.49 -7.89
C ALA A 100 -0.81 -1.56 -7.80
N ALA A 101 -0.14 -0.41 -7.71
CA ALA A 101 1.32 -0.34 -7.59
C ALA A 101 1.81 -0.93 -6.25
N ALA A 102 1.15 -0.61 -5.14
CA ALA A 102 1.45 -1.19 -3.83
C ALA A 102 1.22 -2.71 -3.80
N GLY A 103 0.20 -3.21 -4.48
CA GLY A 103 -0.10 -4.63 -4.57
C GLY A 103 0.97 -5.43 -5.29
N LEU A 104 1.61 -4.85 -6.32
CA LEU A 104 2.78 -5.44 -6.97
C LEU A 104 3.96 -5.60 -6.00
N PHE A 105 4.10 -4.71 -5.03
CA PHE A 105 5.17 -4.77 -4.04
C PHE A 105 4.83 -5.70 -2.87
N LEU A 106 3.63 -5.58 -2.31
CA LEU A 106 3.22 -6.25 -1.07
C LEU A 106 2.76 -7.71 -1.26
N GLY A 107 2.22 -8.05 -2.43
CA GLY A 107 1.46 -9.27 -2.65
C GLY A 107 0.03 -9.18 -2.08
N TRP A 108 -0.83 -10.13 -2.45
CA TRP A 108 -2.28 -10.02 -2.24
C TRP A 108 -2.72 -9.95 -0.77
N GLN A 109 -2.10 -10.72 0.13
CA GLN A 109 -2.47 -10.77 1.55
C GLN A 109 -2.23 -9.42 2.24
N ASN A 110 -1.02 -8.88 2.06
CA ASN A 110 -0.65 -7.61 2.66
C ASN A 110 -1.38 -6.44 1.99
N THR A 111 -1.76 -6.55 0.72
CA THR A 111 -2.55 -5.53 0.02
C THR A 111 -3.98 -5.47 0.57
N LEU A 112 -4.60 -6.62 0.85
CA LEU A 112 -5.90 -6.67 1.51
C LEU A 112 -5.83 -6.07 2.93
N LEU A 113 -4.78 -6.41 3.68
CA LEU A 113 -4.55 -5.83 5.01
C LEU A 113 -4.36 -4.31 4.93
N ALA A 114 -3.55 -3.82 3.98
CA ALA A 114 -3.33 -2.39 3.76
C ALA A 114 -4.63 -1.64 3.46
N MET A 115 -5.46 -2.19 2.57
CA MET A 115 -6.77 -1.63 2.24
C MET A 115 -7.70 -1.62 3.46
N PHE A 116 -7.76 -2.72 4.21
CA PHE A 116 -8.57 -2.80 5.43
C PHE A 116 -8.17 -1.72 6.45
N LEU A 117 -6.87 -1.57 6.71
CA LEU A 117 -6.34 -0.54 7.62
C LEU A 117 -6.60 0.88 7.10
N GLY A 118 -6.47 1.10 5.79
CA GLY A 118 -6.77 2.37 5.14
C GLY A 118 -8.24 2.76 5.29
N ILE A 119 -9.16 1.82 5.04
CA ILE A 119 -10.61 2.04 5.22
C ILE A 119 -10.93 2.29 6.69
N LEU A 120 -10.34 1.52 7.61
CA LEU A 120 -10.58 1.68 9.04
C LEU A 120 -10.12 3.07 9.52
N GLY A 121 -8.90 3.47 9.16
CA GLY A 121 -8.36 4.77 9.54
C GLY A 121 -9.11 5.93 8.90
N GLY A 122 -9.32 5.88 7.59
CA GLY A 122 -10.06 6.92 6.86
C GLY A 122 -11.52 6.99 7.27
N GLY A 123 -12.16 5.84 7.51
CA GLY A 123 -13.55 5.78 7.99
C GLY A 123 -13.72 6.36 9.38
N LEU A 124 -12.84 6.02 10.32
CA LEU A 124 -12.84 6.60 11.67
C LEU A 124 -12.62 8.11 11.64
N TYR A 125 -11.68 8.57 10.82
CA TYR A 125 -11.45 10.00 10.65
C TYR A 125 -12.66 10.71 10.01
N GLY A 126 -13.28 10.12 8.99
CA GLY A 126 -14.49 10.65 8.36
C GLY A 126 -15.65 10.76 9.34
N ILE A 127 -15.89 9.73 10.18
CA ILE A 127 -16.91 9.74 11.22
C ILE A 127 -16.61 10.85 12.24
N TRP A 128 -15.36 10.97 12.67
CA TRP A 128 -14.94 12.03 13.59
C TRP A 128 -15.21 13.43 13.01
N LEU A 129 -14.89 13.64 11.74
CA LEU A 129 -15.07 14.92 11.05
C LEU A 129 -16.55 15.32 10.96
N LEU A 130 -17.42 14.34 10.65
CA LEU A 130 -18.87 14.53 10.63
C LEU A 130 -19.43 14.81 12.04
N ALA A 131 -18.98 14.07 13.06
CA ALA A 131 -19.42 14.26 14.44
C ALA A 131 -18.99 15.62 15.01
N ALA A 132 -17.81 16.10 14.61
CA ALA A 132 -17.29 17.41 15.01
C ALA A 132 -17.96 18.58 14.27
N LYS A 133 -18.91 18.33 13.36
CA LYS A 133 -19.55 19.34 12.49
C LYS A 133 -18.56 20.23 11.74
N ARG A 134 -17.37 19.71 11.46
CA ARG A 134 -16.27 20.41 10.77
C ARG A 134 -16.21 20.14 9.29
N ALA A 135 -17.07 19.27 8.78
CA ALA A 135 -17.22 19.01 7.35
C ALA A 135 -18.69 19.03 6.96
N ASP A 136 -19.00 19.67 5.85
CA ASP A 136 -20.24 19.45 5.12
C ASP A 136 -20.18 18.11 4.40
N LYS A 137 -21.35 17.47 4.19
CA LYS A 137 -21.46 16.17 3.48
C LYS A 137 -20.85 16.15 2.07
N LYS A 138 -20.42 17.31 1.56
CA LYS A 138 -19.80 17.49 0.22
C LYS A 138 -18.30 17.72 0.26
N ASP A 139 -17.70 17.85 1.45
CA ASP A 139 -16.26 18.04 1.54
C ASP A 139 -15.55 16.72 1.27
N HIS A 140 -14.82 16.67 0.15
CA HIS A 140 -13.91 15.57 -0.14
C HIS A 140 -12.71 15.66 0.80
N PHE A 141 -12.47 14.61 1.58
CA PHE A 141 -11.23 14.53 2.34
C PHE A 141 -10.21 13.65 1.61
N ALA A 142 -8.92 13.97 1.79
CA ALA A 142 -7.85 13.18 1.22
C ALA A 142 -7.83 11.78 1.84
N PHE A 143 -8.11 10.74 1.04
CA PHE A 143 -8.10 9.35 1.48
C PHE A 143 -6.71 8.72 1.37
N GLY A 144 -5.87 9.23 0.46
CA GLY A 144 -4.52 8.72 0.19
C GLY A 144 -3.61 8.60 1.41
N PRO A 145 -3.56 9.56 2.36
CA PRO A 145 -2.72 9.44 3.56
C PRO A 145 -3.05 8.20 4.39
N PHE A 146 -4.32 7.83 4.50
CA PHE A 146 -4.76 6.64 5.24
C PHE A 146 -4.40 5.35 4.49
N LEU A 147 -4.50 5.35 3.17
CA LEU A 147 -4.00 4.24 2.34
C LEU A 147 -2.49 4.10 2.46
N CYS A 148 -1.74 5.19 2.38
CA CYS A 148 -0.28 5.18 2.55
C CYS A 148 0.12 4.63 3.93
N ALA A 149 -0.55 5.06 5.00
CA ALA A 149 -0.32 4.53 6.35
C ALA A 149 -0.64 3.03 6.42
N GLY A 150 -1.75 2.59 5.84
CA GLY A 150 -2.13 1.18 5.76
C GLY A 150 -1.08 0.33 5.01
N ILE A 151 -0.57 0.84 3.89
CA ILE A 151 0.49 0.21 3.09
C ILE A 151 1.78 0.07 3.91
N VAL A 152 2.21 1.13 4.61
CA VAL A 152 3.43 1.09 5.46
C VAL A 152 3.26 0.11 6.60
N ILE A 153 2.11 0.11 7.29
CA ILE A 153 1.85 -0.85 8.39
C ILE A 153 1.84 -2.28 7.86
N ALA A 154 1.16 -2.54 6.73
CA ALA A 154 1.13 -3.86 6.13
C ALA A 154 2.52 -4.33 5.65
N MET A 155 3.36 -3.41 5.17
CA MET A 155 4.74 -3.71 4.76
C MET A 155 5.62 -4.09 5.97
N LEU A 156 5.49 -3.38 7.10
CA LEU A 156 6.35 -3.59 8.26
C LEU A 156 5.84 -4.69 9.20
N PHE A 157 4.54 -4.81 9.33
CA PHE A 157 3.89 -5.67 10.33
C PHE A 157 2.90 -6.68 9.73
N GLY A 158 2.83 -6.77 8.40
CA GLY A 158 1.84 -7.63 7.72
C GLY A 158 2.01 -9.11 8.09
N GLU A 159 3.22 -9.65 8.01
CA GLU A 159 3.47 -11.06 8.36
C GLU A 159 3.11 -11.39 9.82
N PRO A 160 3.57 -10.65 10.85
CA PRO A 160 3.17 -10.87 12.23
C PRO A 160 1.65 -10.80 12.45
N ILE A 161 0.98 -9.82 11.84
CA ILE A 161 -0.47 -9.62 11.96
C ILE A 161 -1.23 -10.81 11.33
N LEU A 162 -0.82 -11.24 10.14
CA LEU A 162 -1.45 -12.36 9.44
C LEU A 162 -1.23 -13.67 10.17
N GLN A 163 -0.03 -13.92 10.69
CA GLN A 163 0.27 -15.11 11.51
C GLN A 163 -0.55 -15.13 12.79
N TRP A 164 -0.66 -14.00 13.47
CA TRP A 164 -1.50 -13.88 14.66
C TRP A 164 -2.97 -14.18 14.34
N TYR A 165 -3.50 -13.63 13.24
CA TYR A 165 -4.88 -13.89 12.80
C TYR A 165 -5.11 -15.36 12.45
N CYS A 166 -4.19 -16.01 11.73
CA CYS A 166 -4.26 -17.43 11.38
C CYS A 166 -4.12 -18.36 12.60
N ALA A 167 -3.49 -17.90 13.68
CA ALA A 167 -3.37 -18.69 14.92
C ALA A 167 -4.69 -18.70 15.73
N PHE A 168 -5.64 -17.81 15.42
CA PHE A 168 -6.96 -17.77 16.06
C PHE A 168 -8.05 -18.53 15.29
N LEU A 169 -7.77 -18.96 14.07
CA LEU A 169 -8.68 -19.75 13.22
C LEU A 169 -8.36 -21.25 13.33
#